data_13a8132752f3956aaf6b625c23909074
#
_entry.id   13a8132752f3956aaf6b625c23909074
#
_cell.length_a   1.000
_cell.length_b   1.000
_cell.length_c   1.000
_cell.angle_alpha   90.00
_cell.angle_beta   90.00
_cell.angle_gamma   90.00
#
_symmetry.space_group_name_H-M   'P 1'
#
loop_
_entity.id
_entity.type
_entity.pdbx_description
1 polymer ?
#
loop_
_entity_poly.entity_id
_entity_poly.type
_entity_poly.pdbx_seq_one_letter_code
_entity_poly.pdbx_strand_id
1 'polypeptide(L)'
;MNKYSLFGEIIYLDTKRFTPAGIPVLSLKIRNESEQNEAGLKRIVNVDIESVVIGELASHDLRVGNKFSFFGFFDKRSKKSSHLVFHITQIKN
;
A
#
# COMPACT_ATOMS: atom_id res chain seq x y z
N MET A 1 -2.32 -17.40 6.30
CA MET A 1 -1.90 -16.11 6.92
C MET A 1 -1.81 -15.03 5.84
N ASN A 2 -2.32 -13.85 6.14
CA ASN A 2 -2.35 -12.74 5.20
C ASN A 2 -1.71 -11.52 5.88
N LYS A 3 -0.38 -11.58 6.03
CA LYS A 3 0.41 -10.48 6.60
C LYS A 3 1.62 -10.27 5.71
N TYR A 4 1.81 -9.02 5.31
CA TYR A 4 2.89 -8.69 4.40
C TYR A 4 3.59 -7.42 4.85
N SER A 5 4.86 -7.33 4.51
CA SER A 5 5.61 -6.10 4.65
C SER A 5 6.33 -5.82 3.33
N LEU A 6 6.41 -4.55 2.99
CA LEU A 6 7.15 -4.13 1.81
C LEU A 6 7.71 -2.74 2.03
N PHE A 7 8.87 -2.50 1.46
CA PHE A 7 9.46 -1.17 1.43
C PHE A 7 9.11 -0.52 0.10
N GLY A 8 8.71 0.73 0.13
CA GLY A 8 8.35 1.38 -1.11
C GLY A 8 8.22 2.89 -0.99
N GLU A 9 7.99 3.48 -2.15
CA GLU A 9 7.83 4.91 -2.29
C GLU A 9 6.37 5.23 -2.62
N ILE A 10 5.81 6.22 -1.94
CA ILE A 10 4.49 6.71 -2.27
C ILE A 10 4.58 7.48 -3.58
N ILE A 11 3.94 7.00 -4.63
CA ILE A 11 3.97 7.63 -5.95
C ILE A 11 2.66 8.35 -6.30
N TYR A 12 1.62 8.12 -5.51
CA TYR A 12 0.32 8.74 -5.72
C TYR A 12 -0.45 8.78 -4.42
N LEU A 13 -1.10 9.90 -4.15
CA LEU A 13 -2.03 10.07 -3.04
C LEU A 13 -3.33 10.62 -3.57
N ASP A 14 -4.43 9.97 -3.21
CA ASP A 14 -5.75 10.47 -3.51
C ASP A 14 -6.20 11.47 -2.44
N THR A 15 -7.29 12.15 -2.69
CA THR A 15 -7.90 13.04 -1.70
C THR A 15 -8.45 12.20 -0.55
N LYS A 16 -8.18 12.61 0.68
CA LYS A 16 -8.71 11.93 1.86
C LYS A 16 -10.24 11.98 1.83
N ARG A 17 -10.84 10.84 2.11
CA ARG A 17 -12.29 10.69 2.20
C ARG A 17 -12.65 10.25 3.61
N PHE A 18 -13.95 10.28 3.90
CA PHE A 18 -14.46 9.85 5.19
C PHE A 18 -15.64 8.92 4.97
N THR A 19 -15.70 7.86 5.77
CA THR A 19 -16.88 6.99 5.78
C THR A 19 -18.06 7.74 6.40
N PRO A 20 -19.31 7.22 6.26
CA PRO A 20 -20.45 7.83 6.93
C PRO A 20 -20.27 7.97 8.45
N ALA A 21 -19.47 7.09 9.06
CA ALA A 21 -19.15 7.16 10.48
C ALA A 21 -18.04 8.16 10.81
N GLY A 22 -17.51 8.88 9.81
CA GLY A 22 -16.46 9.87 10.03
C GLY A 22 -15.06 9.30 10.09
N ILE A 23 -14.86 8.05 9.67
CA ILE A 23 -13.55 7.42 9.70
C ILE A 23 -12.79 7.82 8.44
N PRO A 24 -11.56 8.37 8.56
CA PRO A 24 -10.79 8.79 7.38
C PRO A 24 -10.29 7.58 6.57
N VAL A 25 -10.31 7.74 5.25
CA VAL A 25 -9.83 6.75 4.30
C VAL A 25 -8.94 7.45 3.29
N LEU A 26 -7.73 6.93 3.10
CA LEU A 26 -6.77 7.47 2.14
C LEU A 26 -6.32 6.37 1.21
N SER A 27 -6.58 6.56 -0.10
CA SER A 27 -6.09 5.64 -1.12
C SER A 27 -4.78 6.17 -1.68
N LEU A 28 -3.85 5.27 -1.93
CA LEU A 28 -2.52 5.64 -2.42
C LEU A 28 -1.95 4.52 -3.27
N LYS A 29 -0.87 4.83 -3.99
CA LYS A 29 -0.08 3.82 -4.71
C LYS A 29 1.35 3.84 -4.18
N ILE A 30 1.88 2.65 -3.97
CA ILE A 30 3.24 2.44 -3.48
C ILE A 30 4.01 1.72 -4.58
N ARG A 31 5.20 2.23 -4.89
CA ARG A 31 6.11 1.56 -5.82
C ARG A 31 7.18 0.83 -5.03
N ASN A 32 7.24 -0.49 -5.24
CA ASN A 32 8.29 -1.33 -4.71
C ASN A 32 9.22 -1.74 -5.84
N GLU A 33 10.52 -1.56 -5.64
CA GLU A 33 11.54 -2.06 -6.54
C GLU A 33 12.35 -3.09 -5.76
N SER A 34 12.55 -4.25 -6.36
CA SER A 34 13.32 -5.31 -5.71
C SER A 34 14.15 -6.09 -6.72
N GLU A 35 15.26 -6.65 -6.23
CA GLU A 35 16.06 -7.57 -6.99
C GLU A 35 15.66 -8.98 -6.59
N GLN A 36 15.31 -9.80 -7.56
CA GLN A 36 14.86 -11.16 -7.34
C GLN A 36 15.69 -12.14 -8.17
N ASN A 37 15.77 -13.37 -7.69
CA ASN A 37 16.34 -14.49 -8.44
C ASN A 37 15.23 -15.45 -8.81
N GLU A 38 15.11 -15.75 -10.09
CA GLU A 38 14.12 -16.67 -10.59
C GLU A 38 14.76 -17.57 -11.64
N ALA A 39 14.71 -18.88 -11.43
CA ALA A 39 15.34 -19.86 -12.32
C ALA A 39 16.83 -19.57 -12.59
N GLY A 40 17.55 -19.10 -11.56
CA GLY A 40 18.97 -18.80 -11.67
C GLY A 40 19.30 -17.47 -12.31
N LEU A 41 18.29 -16.68 -12.66
CA LEU A 41 18.48 -15.38 -13.31
C LEU A 41 18.11 -14.25 -12.37
N LYS A 42 18.92 -13.20 -12.39
CA LYS A 42 18.62 -11.98 -11.63
C LYS A 42 17.62 -11.13 -12.39
N ARG A 43 16.64 -10.62 -11.67
CA ARG A 43 15.63 -9.74 -12.23
C ARG A 43 15.44 -8.53 -11.33
N ILE A 44 15.30 -7.37 -11.96
CA ILE A 44 14.84 -6.18 -11.25
C ILE A 44 13.33 -6.09 -11.46
N VAL A 45 12.58 -6.10 -10.38
CA VAL A 45 11.12 -6.12 -10.41
C VAL A 45 10.59 -4.81 -9.85
N ASN A 46 9.71 -4.16 -10.61
CA ASN A 46 9.02 -2.96 -10.18
C ASN A 46 7.53 -3.26 -10.11
N VAL A 47 6.92 -2.97 -8.99
CA VAL A 47 5.49 -3.21 -8.78
C VAL A 47 4.87 -1.96 -8.20
N ASP A 48 3.77 -1.50 -8.82
CA ASP A 48 2.95 -0.43 -8.28
C ASP A 48 1.75 -1.09 -7.60
N ILE A 49 1.61 -0.82 -6.31
CA ILE A 49 0.64 -1.50 -5.47
C ILE A 49 -0.44 -0.52 -5.04
N GLU A 50 -1.68 -0.82 -5.42
CA GLU A 50 -2.82 -0.07 -4.93
C GLU A 50 -3.02 -0.37 -3.46
N SER A 51 -3.11 0.69 -2.66
CA SER A 51 -3.12 0.58 -1.21
C SER A 51 -4.18 1.51 -0.61
N VAL A 52 -4.55 1.20 0.63
CA VAL A 52 -5.49 2.02 1.38
C VAL A 52 -5.08 2.07 2.84
N VAL A 53 -5.27 3.22 3.46
CA VAL A 53 -5.10 3.42 4.89
C VAL A 53 -6.43 3.86 5.45
N ILE A 54 -6.92 3.16 6.47
CA ILE A 54 -8.22 3.44 7.08
C ILE A 54 -8.00 3.74 8.55
N GLY A 55 -8.62 4.82 9.03
CA GLY A 55 -8.58 5.18 10.42
C GLY A 55 -7.50 6.19 10.75
N GLU A 56 -7.02 6.16 11.98
CA GLU A 56 -6.12 7.16 12.52
C GLU A 56 -4.82 7.30 11.71
N LEU A 57 -4.31 6.21 11.19
CA LEU A 57 -3.09 6.21 10.38
C LEU A 57 -3.25 7.08 9.12
N ALA A 58 -4.46 7.20 8.58
CA ALA A 58 -4.73 8.04 7.41
C ALA A 58 -4.59 9.54 7.71
N SER A 59 -4.50 9.91 8.98
CA SER A 59 -4.32 11.31 9.40
C SER A 59 -2.86 11.70 9.52
N HIS A 60 -1.94 10.77 9.32
CA HIS A 60 -0.52 11.08 9.31
C HIS A 60 -0.15 11.88 8.06
N ASP A 61 0.89 12.68 8.16
CA ASP A 61 1.38 13.49 7.06
C ASP A 61 2.15 12.62 6.07
N LEU A 62 1.42 12.06 5.11
CA LEU A 62 1.98 11.24 4.05
C LEU A 62 2.08 12.09 2.78
N ARG A 63 3.20 11.98 2.07
CA ARG A 63 3.46 12.78 0.87
C ARG A 63 4.03 11.90 -0.25
N VAL A 64 3.72 12.26 -1.49
CA VAL A 64 4.37 11.65 -2.65
C VAL A 64 5.88 11.84 -2.52
N GLY A 65 6.62 10.76 -2.76
CA GLY A 65 8.07 10.74 -2.60
C GLY A 65 8.55 10.17 -1.28
N ASN A 66 7.68 10.05 -0.29
CA ASN A 66 8.06 9.41 0.98
C ASN A 66 8.34 7.93 0.76
N LYS A 67 9.39 7.44 1.43
CA LYS A 67 9.79 6.04 1.39
C LYS A 67 9.68 5.47 2.79
N PHE A 68 8.93 4.39 2.92
CA PHE A 68 8.69 3.74 4.22
C PHE A 68 8.63 2.24 4.07
N SER A 69 8.71 1.56 5.20
CA SER A 69 8.30 0.16 5.31
C SER A 69 6.82 0.14 5.67
N PHE A 70 6.04 -0.56 4.85
CA PHE A 70 4.60 -0.66 5.02
C PHE A 70 4.23 -2.07 5.43
N PHE A 71 3.33 -2.20 6.39
CA PHE A 71 2.87 -3.48 6.92
C PHE A 71 1.36 -3.55 6.79
N GLY A 72 0.85 -4.71 6.44
CA GLY A 72 -0.58 -4.86 6.29
C GLY A 72 -0.99 -6.17 5.67
N PHE A 73 -2.14 -6.17 5.05
CA PHE A 73 -2.73 -7.36 4.44
C PHE A 73 -3.38 -7.00 3.10
N PHE A 74 -3.62 -8.01 2.28
CA PHE A 74 -4.33 -7.83 1.01
C PHE A 74 -5.78 -8.26 1.15
N ASP A 75 -6.65 -7.51 0.49
CA ASP A 75 -8.05 -7.88 0.33
C ASP A 75 -8.49 -7.48 -1.07
N LYS A 76 -9.60 -8.03 -1.50
CA LYS A 76 -10.19 -7.63 -2.78
C LYS A 76 -10.81 -6.24 -2.65
N ARG A 77 -10.81 -5.50 -3.75
CA ARG A 77 -11.43 -4.17 -3.78
C ARG A 77 -12.92 -4.25 -3.45
N SER A 78 -13.58 -5.30 -3.90
CA SER A 78 -14.98 -5.58 -3.62
C SER A 78 -15.22 -7.07 -3.78
N LYS A 79 -16.40 -7.54 -3.34
CA LYS A 79 -16.75 -8.95 -3.46
C LYS A 79 -16.69 -9.49 -4.88
N LYS A 80 -16.96 -8.65 -5.87
CA LYS A 80 -17.00 -9.03 -7.28
C LYS A 80 -15.69 -8.77 -8.02
N SER A 81 -14.72 -8.12 -7.38
CA SER A 81 -13.47 -7.76 -8.02
C SER A 81 -12.41 -8.81 -7.77
N SER A 82 -11.54 -9.02 -8.76
CA SER A 82 -10.31 -9.78 -8.57
C SER A 82 -9.11 -8.89 -8.25
N HIS A 83 -9.31 -7.56 -8.25
CA HIS A 83 -8.24 -6.62 -7.93
C HIS A 83 -7.91 -6.67 -6.45
N LEU A 84 -6.61 -6.77 -6.14
CA LEU A 84 -6.11 -6.75 -4.78
C LEU A 84 -5.76 -5.32 -4.37
N VAL A 85 -6.06 -5.02 -3.12
CA VAL A 85 -5.70 -3.75 -2.49
C VAL A 85 -4.93 -4.07 -1.21
N PHE A 86 -3.80 -3.41 -1.03
CA PHE A 86 -3.00 -3.58 0.18
C PHE A 86 -3.53 -2.64 1.27
N HIS A 87 -4.04 -3.23 2.34
CA HIS A 87 -4.54 -2.48 3.51
C HIS A 87 -3.38 -2.25 4.46
N ILE A 88 -2.93 -1.02 4.57
CA ILE A 88 -1.78 -0.66 5.39
C ILE A 88 -2.25 -0.50 6.83
N THR A 89 -1.65 -1.26 7.74
CA THR A 89 -1.98 -1.20 9.17
C THR A 89 -0.86 -0.58 9.99
N GLN A 90 0.35 -0.47 9.43
CA GLN A 90 1.49 0.11 10.13
C GLN A 90 2.48 0.68 9.11
N ILE A 91 3.09 1.80 9.45
CA ILE A 91 4.11 2.45 8.63
C ILE A 91 5.32 2.71 9.51
N LYS A 92 6.51 2.37 9.04
CA LYS A 92 7.78 2.60 9.73
C LYS A 92 8.81 3.21 8.80
N ASN A 93 9.64 4.05 9.37
CA ASN A 93 10.81 4.60 8.67
C ASN A 93 11.89 3.57 8.44
#